data_46267fbda1b2d969afe2ec5eeeb8220d
#
_entry.id   46267fbda1b2d969afe2ec5eeeb8220d
#
_cell.length_a   1.000
_cell.length_b   1.000
_cell.length_c   1.000
_cell.angle_alpha   90.00
_cell.angle_beta   90.00
_cell.angle_gamma   90.00
#
_symmetry.space_group_name_H-M   'P 1'
#
loop_
_entity.id
_entity.type
_entity.pdbx_description
1 polymer ?
#
loop_
_entity_poly.entity_id
_entity_poly.type
_entity_poly.pdbx_seq_one_letter_code
_entity_poly.pdbx_strand_id
1 'polypeptide(L)'
;EPSALFIDEANDIAPFQSIMTALGHGNTRYSAVASAIGKKTTEISKPLNALTEMSYISKEIPFGESEEKTKKTLYVIDDNFMAFYYTFIEPHRSMLALGRTSFVMQKIGSGFPAFVGNVWERLCQTAVSGNELFGHTWGMARRWWGKASVYEDGRKTPVGYEDLEFDVVAEAIGDKNTILVGECKWKSADFADRLLAKLKAKT
;
A
#
# COMPACT_ATOMS: atom_id res chain seq x y z
N GLU A 1 7.43 5.95 -23.05
CA GLU A 1 6.36 6.13 -22.03
C GLU A 1 5.96 4.76 -21.45
N PRO A 2 5.65 4.65 -20.14
CA PRO A 2 5.20 3.38 -19.55
C PRO A 2 3.96 2.78 -20.20
N SER A 3 3.11 3.61 -20.81
CA SER A 3 1.96 3.16 -21.59
C SER A 3 2.32 2.27 -22.78
N ALA A 4 3.52 2.36 -23.30
CA ALA A 4 3.99 1.49 -24.37
C ALA A 4 4.10 0.01 -23.93
N LEU A 5 4.28 -0.24 -22.64
CA LEU A 5 4.34 -1.60 -22.11
C LEU A 5 3.00 -2.34 -22.18
N PHE A 6 1.89 -1.62 -22.29
CA PHE A 6 0.57 -2.22 -22.41
C PHE A 6 0.15 -2.54 -23.86
N ILE A 7 0.88 -2.01 -24.86
CA ILE A 7 0.50 -2.11 -26.29
C ILE A 7 0.56 -3.57 -26.76
N ASP A 8 1.55 -4.32 -26.30
CA ASP A 8 1.73 -5.71 -26.69
C ASP A 8 0.73 -6.66 -26.00
N GLU A 9 0.10 -6.20 -24.90
CA GLU A 9 -0.74 -7.03 -24.02
C GLU A 9 -2.25 -6.80 -24.23
N ALA A 10 -2.64 -5.70 -24.87
CA ALA A 10 -4.06 -5.35 -25.01
C ALA A 10 -4.38 -4.60 -26.29
N ASN A 11 -5.54 -4.93 -26.89
CA ASN A 11 -6.09 -4.18 -28.05
C ASN A 11 -6.55 -2.77 -27.66
N ASP A 12 -6.90 -2.53 -26.39
CA ASP A 12 -7.27 -1.21 -25.85
C ASP A 12 -6.54 -0.98 -24.52
N ILE A 13 -5.60 -0.05 -24.53
CA ILE A 13 -4.77 0.30 -23.38
C ILE A 13 -5.40 1.38 -22.47
N ALA A 14 -6.45 2.07 -22.92
CA ALA A 14 -7.05 3.18 -22.19
C ALA A 14 -7.60 2.77 -20.81
N PRO A 15 -8.26 1.61 -20.63
CA PRO A 15 -8.67 1.16 -19.31
C PRO A 15 -7.50 0.92 -18.36
N PHE A 16 -6.39 0.36 -18.84
CA PHE A 16 -5.19 0.12 -18.03
C PHE A 16 -4.56 1.43 -17.56
N GLN A 17 -4.37 2.38 -18.45
CA GLN A 17 -3.85 3.69 -18.11
C GLN A 17 -4.73 4.39 -17.07
N SER A 18 -6.06 4.37 -17.26
CA SER A 18 -6.99 5.00 -16.33
C SER A 18 -6.93 4.39 -14.94
N ILE A 19 -6.81 3.06 -14.83
CA ILE A 19 -6.65 2.36 -13.55
C ILE A 19 -5.31 2.72 -12.91
N MET A 20 -4.21 2.66 -13.66
CA MET A 20 -2.88 3.01 -13.14
C MET A 20 -2.82 4.47 -12.66
N THR A 21 -3.45 5.40 -13.39
CA THR A 21 -3.59 6.80 -12.98
C THR A 21 -4.38 6.92 -11.67
N ALA A 22 -5.51 6.23 -11.55
CA ALA A 22 -6.31 6.24 -10.33
C ALA A 22 -5.52 5.70 -9.13
N LEU A 23 -4.77 4.60 -9.31
CA LEU A 23 -3.90 4.02 -8.29
C LEU A 23 -2.76 4.98 -7.90
N GLY A 24 -2.11 5.61 -8.88
CA GLY A 24 -1.07 6.62 -8.66
C GLY A 24 -1.55 7.82 -7.84
N HIS A 25 -2.83 8.15 -7.96
CA HIS A 25 -3.51 9.18 -7.15
C HIS A 25 -3.98 8.69 -5.77
N GLY A 26 -3.65 7.45 -5.36
CA GLY A 26 -3.97 6.90 -4.06
C GLY A 26 -5.36 6.26 -3.94
N ASN A 27 -6.09 6.07 -5.05
CA ASN A 27 -7.36 5.34 -5.05
C ASN A 27 -7.10 3.83 -5.06
N THR A 28 -6.83 3.24 -3.91
CA THR A 28 -6.39 1.85 -3.78
C THR A 28 -7.52 0.83 -3.61
N ARG A 29 -8.72 1.26 -3.20
CA ARG A 29 -9.88 0.36 -3.06
C ARG A 29 -10.57 0.16 -4.40
N TYR A 30 -11.06 -1.04 -4.66
CA TYR A 30 -11.76 -1.40 -5.90
C TYR A 30 -12.85 -0.39 -6.30
N SER A 31 -13.72 -0.03 -5.35
CA SER A 31 -14.78 0.96 -5.58
C SER A 31 -14.24 2.37 -5.80
N ALA A 32 -13.15 2.75 -5.12
CA ALA A 32 -12.52 4.05 -5.28
C ALA A 32 -11.87 4.20 -6.66
N VAL A 33 -11.20 3.15 -7.15
CA VAL A 33 -10.66 3.10 -8.51
C VAL A 33 -11.78 3.29 -9.54
N ALA A 34 -12.87 2.50 -9.44
CA ALA A 34 -14.00 2.61 -10.35
C ALA A 34 -14.60 4.02 -10.35
N SER A 35 -14.82 4.59 -9.16
CA SER A 35 -15.35 5.95 -9.00
C SER A 35 -14.42 7.00 -9.59
N ALA A 36 -13.11 6.91 -9.37
CA ALA A 36 -12.12 7.87 -9.85
C ALA A 36 -12.08 7.96 -11.38
N ILE A 37 -12.34 6.84 -12.07
CA ILE A 37 -12.37 6.80 -13.55
C ILE A 37 -13.77 6.89 -14.14
N GLY A 38 -14.79 7.14 -13.32
CA GLY A 38 -16.18 7.32 -13.77
C GLY A 38 -16.82 6.04 -14.33
N LYS A 39 -16.41 4.86 -13.87
CA LYS A 39 -16.87 3.54 -14.31
C LYS A 39 -17.59 2.78 -13.21
N LYS A 40 -18.43 1.81 -13.62
CA LYS A 40 -18.98 0.84 -12.67
C LYS A 40 -17.89 -0.17 -12.29
N THR A 41 -17.97 -0.73 -11.08
CA THR A 41 -17.03 -1.76 -10.62
C THR A 41 -16.98 -2.96 -11.56
N THR A 42 -18.10 -3.37 -12.14
CA THR A 42 -18.18 -4.47 -13.12
C THR A 42 -17.38 -4.21 -14.41
N GLU A 43 -17.23 -2.94 -14.81
CA GLU A 43 -16.51 -2.57 -16.02
C GLU A 43 -14.99 -2.60 -15.85
N ILE A 44 -14.49 -2.38 -14.62
CA ILE A 44 -13.05 -2.38 -14.34
C ILE A 44 -12.52 -3.76 -13.95
N SER A 45 -13.38 -4.74 -13.71
CA SER A 45 -12.99 -6.08 -13.23
C SER A 45 -11.98 -6.76 -14.15
N LYS A 46 -12.27 -6.82 -15.45
CA LYS A 46 -11.37 -7.46 -16.43
C LYS A 46 -10.01 -6.76 -16.54
N PRO A 47 -9.95 -5.43 -16.79
CA PRO A 47 -8.65 -4.78 -16.91
C PRO A 47 -7.86 -4.77 -15.59
N LEU A 48 -8.53 -4.70 -14.44
CA LEU A 48 -7.85 -4.77 -13.14
C LEU A 48 -7.23 -6.16 -12.89
N ASN A 49 -7.96 -7.24 -13.23
CA ASN A 49 -7.43 -8.58 -13.13
C ASN A 49 -6.27 -8.79 -14.09
N ALA A 50 -6.37 -8.34 -15.34
CA ALA A 50 -5.28 -8.42 -16.30
C ALA A 50 -4.02 -7.69 -15.80
N LEU A 51 -4.14 -6.48 -15.25
CA LEU A 51 -3.01 -5.77 -14.64
C LEU A 51 -2.39 -6.54 -13.47
N THR A 52 -3.21 -7.27 -12.69
CA THR A 52 -2.73 -8.13 -11.59
C THR A 52 -2.00 -9.37 -12.14
N GLU A 53 -2.54 -10.04 -13.15
CA GLU A 53 -1.93 -11.21 -13.81
C GLU A 53 -0.59 -10.86 -14.48
N MET A 54 -0.50 -9.67 -15.06
CA MET A 54 0.73 -9.13 -15.63
C MET A 54 1.72 -8.58 -14.59
N SER A 55 1.39 -8.64 -13.31
CA SER A 55 2.23 -8.14 -12.19
C SER A 55 2.54 -6.63 -12.24
N TYR A 56 1.71 -5.82 -12.91
CA TYR A 56 1.81 -4.36 -12.81
C TYR A 56 1.23 -3.82 -11.51
N ILE A 57 0.23 -4.52 -10.98
CA ILE A 57 -0.38 -4.23 -9.70
C ILE A 57 -0.49 -5.50 -8.87
N SER A 58 -0.50 -5.34 -7.56
CA SER A 58 -0.78 -6.43 -6.61
C SER A 58 -1.95 -6.10 -5.70
N LYS A 59 -2.44 -7.14 -5.04
CA LYS A 59 -3.45 -7.05 -4.01
C LYS A 59 -2.80 -7.09 -2.64
N GLU A 60 -2.97 -6.05 -1.86
CA GLU A 60 -2.65 -6.06 -0.44
C GLU A 60 -3.89 -6.41 0.36
N ILE A 61 -3.76 -7.37 1.26
CA ILE A 61 -4.79 -7.76 2.22
C ILE A 61 -4.22 -7.69 3.64
N PRO A 62 -5.02 -7.36 4.65
CA PRO A 62 -4.54 -7.31 6.02
C PRO A 62 -3.99 -8.67 6.46
N PHE A 63 -2.94 -8.66 7.28
CA PHE A 63 -2.42 -9.87 7.91
C PHE A 63 -3.56 -10.66 8.59
N GLY A 64 -3.56 -11.97 8.42
CA GLY A 64 -4.58 -12.87 8.98
C GLY A 64 -5.90 -12.94 8.22
N GLU A 65 -6.13 -12.08 7.22
CA GLU A 65 -7.33 -12.13 6.37
C GLU A 65 -7.13 -13.09 5.18
N SER A 66 -8.23 -13.70 4.72
CA SER A 66 -8.23 -14.51 3.49
C SER A 66 -8.56 -13.65 2.28
N GLU A 67 -7.79 -13.80 1.19
CA GLU A 67 -8.02 -13.07 -0.06
C GLU A 67 -9.43 -13.27 -0.62
N GLU A 68 -9.98 -14.49 -0.50
CA GLU A 68 -11.29 -14.83 -1.03
C GLU A 68 -12.45 -14.19 -0.25
N LYS A 69 -12.26 -13.92 1.04
CA LYS A 69 -13.34 -13.51 1.95
C LYS A 69 -13.28 -12.04 2.34
N THR A 70 -12.10 -11.43 2.26
CA THR A 70 -11.93 -10.06 2.72
C THR A 70 -12.52 -9.05 1.75
N LYS A 71 -13.15 -7.99 2.31
CA LYS A 71 -13.57 -6.79 1.58
C LYS A 71 -12.58 -5.63 1.76
N LYS A 72 -11.44 -5.90 2.41
CA LYS A 72 -10.44 -4.89 2.75
C LYS A 72 -9.28 -4.85 1.74
N THR A 73 -9.38 -5.56 0.62
CA THR A 73 -8.35 -5.58 -0.41
C THR A 73 -8.03 -4.19 -0.92
N LEU A 74 -6.75 -3.87 -0.96
CA LEU A 74 -6.19 -2.69 -1.62
C LEU A 74 -5.43 -3.15 -2.87
N TYR A 75 -5.43 -2.31 -3.89
CA TYR A 75 -4.65 -2.50 -5.11
C TYR A 75 -3.51 -1.48 -5.12
N VAL A 76 -2.31 -1.94 -5.37
CA VAL A 76 -1.11 -1.11 -5.38
C VAL A 76 -0.30 -1.37 -6.64
N ILE A 77 0.40 -0.35 -7.13
CA ILE A 77 1.34 -0.51 -8.25
C ILE A 77 2.61 -1.16 -7.71
N ASP A 78 2.99 -2.32 -8.27
CA ASP A 78 4.13 -3.11 -7.78
C ASP A 78 5.47 -2.50 -8.14
N ASP A 79 5.63 -2.11 -9.40
CA ASP A 79 6.87 -1.53 -9.89
C ASP A 79 7.04 -0.09 -9.41
N ASN A 80 8.18 0.20 -8.74
CA ASN A 80 8.44 1.52 -8.17
C ASN A 80 8.60 2.61 -9.22
N PHE A 81 9.09 2.30 -10.42
CA PHE A 81 9.17 3.28 -11.51
C PHE A 81 7.77 3.64 -12.03
N MET A 82 6.91 2.62 -12.23
CA MET A 82 5.51 2.84 -12.61
C MET A 82 4.76 3.62 -11.54
N ALA A 83 4.93 3.25 -10.26
CA ALA A 83 4.35 3.97 -9.14
C ALA A 83 4.78 5.44 -9.12
N PHE A 84 6.09 5.72 -9.29
CA PHE A 84 6.63 7.08 -9.38
C PHE A 84 6.04 7.84 -10.59
N TYR A 85 6.01 7.19 -11.76
CA TYR A 85 5.49 7.81 -12.99
C TYR A 85 4.02 8.22 -12.83
N TYR A 86 3.16 7.30 -12.41
CA TYR A 86 1.73 7.57 -12.26
C TYR A 86 1.40 8.50 -11.08
N THR A 87 2.26 8.58 -10.07
CA THR A 87 2.09 9.52 -8.97
C THR A 87 2.54 10.95 -9.33
N PHE A 88 3.65 11.11 -10.03
CA PHE A 88 4.29 12.42 -10.18
C PHE A 88 4.38 12.93 -11.62
N ILE A 89 4.55 12.07 -12.60
CA ILE A 89 4.82 12.47 -13.98
C ILE A 89 3.52 12.56 -14.79
N GLU A 90 2.73 11.50 -14.78
CA GLU A 90 1.50 11.42 -15.57
C GLU A 90 0.52 12.59 -15.26
N PRO A 91 0.22 12.93 -13.98
CA PRO A 91 -0.67 14.04 -13.65
C PRO A 91 -0.18 15.41 -14.13
N HIS A 92 1.11 15.52 -14.41
CA HIS A 92 1.74 16.80 -14.76
C HIS A 92 2.31 16.82 -16.19
N ARG A 93 1.90 15.87 -17.07
CA ARG A 93 2.40 15.79 -18.45
C ARG A 93 2.23 17.07 -19.25
N SER A 94 1.10 17.75 -19.09
CA SER A 94 0.84 19.03 -19.75
C SER A 94 1.83 20.13 -19.31
N MET A 95 2.17 20.16 -18.02
CA MET A 95 3.15 21.10 -17.49
C MET A 95 4.56 20.80 -18.01
N LEU A 96 4.92 19.51 -18.10
CA LEU A 96 6.20 19.10 -18.72
C LEU A 96 6.26 19.47 -20.18
N ALA A 97 5.17 19.27 -20.95
CA ALA A 97 5.11 19.66 -22.37
C ALA A 97 5.25 21.17 -22.57
N LEU A 98 4.82 21.97 -21.61
CA LEU A 98 5.01 23.43 -21.59
C LEU A 98 6.38 23.87 -21.04
N GLY A 99 7.31 22.94 -20.77
CA GLY A 99 8.62 23.24 -20.21
C GLY A 99 8.61 23.70 -18.75
N ARG A 100 7.52 23.50 -18.01
CA ARG A 100 7.38 23.89 -16.60
C ARG A 100 8.00 22.87 -15.62
N THR A 101 9.23 22.46 -15.92
CA THR A 101 9.95 21.42 -15.14
C THR A 101 10.13 21.79 -13.67
N SER A 102 10.42 23.06 -13.35
CA SER A 102 10.57 23.51 -11.96
C SER A 102 9.31 23.29 -11.12
N PHE A 103 8.13 23.49 -11.71
CA PHE A 103 6.85 23.24 -11.05
C PHE A 103 6.71 21.74 -10.71
N VAL A 104 7.01 20.87 -11.68
CA VAL A 104 6.90 19.41 -11.49
C VAL A 104 7.93 18.92 -10.45
N MET A 105 9.16 19.44 -10.49
CA MET A 105 10.19 19.13 -9.49
C MET A 105 9.76 19.54 -8.07
N GLN A 106 9.06 20.67 -7.91
CA GLN A 106 8.51 21.08 -6.63
C GLN A 106 7.43 20.10 -6.13
N LYS A 107 6.54 19.62 -7.02
CA LYS A 107 5.52 18.61 -6.69
C LYS A 107 6.15 17.28 -6.28
N ILE A 108 7.17 16.84 -7.02
CA ILE A 108 7.95 15.65 -6.66
C ILE A 108 8.57 15.85 -5.27
N GLY A 109 9.30 16.94 -5.06
CA GLY A 109 9.97 17.19 -3.78
C GLY A 109 9.04 17.18 -2.57
N SER A 110 7.83 17.72 -2.71
CA SER A 110 6.84 17.73 -1.62
C SER A 110 6.21 16.35 -1.35
N GLY A 111 6.03 15.51 -2.35
CA GLY A 111 5.42 14.19 -2.22
C GLY A 111 6.42 13.03 -2.03
N PHE A 112 7.68 13.24 -2.38
CA PHE A 112 8.70 12.20 -2.41
C PHE A 112 8.96 11.52 -1.05
N PRO A 113 8.99 12.22 0.09
CA PRO A 113 9.14 11.56 1.39
C PRO A 113 8.04 10.54 1.70
N ALA A 114 6.79 10.84 1.35
CA ALA A 114 5.68 9.90 1.53
C ALA A 114 5.79 8.71 0.56
N PHE A 115 6.17 8.97 -0.69
CA PHE A 115 6.41 7.92 -1.68
C PHE A 115 7.50 6.94 -1.21
N VAL A 116 8.64 7.47 -0.74
CA VAL A 116 9.73 6.64 -0.19
C VAL A 116 9.29 5.91 1.07
N GLY A 117 8.44 6.51 1.91
CA GLY A 117 7.85 5.85 3.08
C GLY A 117 7.13 4.55 2.71
N ASN A 118 6.27 4.60 1.69
CA ASN A 118 5.54 3.41 1.21
C ASN A 118 6.49 2.33 0.64
N VAL A 119 7.54 2.74 -0.08
CA VAL A 119 8.57 1.80 -0.58
C VAL A 119 9.34 1.18 0.58
N TRP A 120 9.68 1.98 1.60
CA TRP A 120 10.37 1.55 2.80
C TRP A 120 9.56 0.52 3.60
N GLU A 121 8.26 0.73 3.78
CA GLU A 121 7.37 -0.24 4.43
C GLU A 121 7.40 -1.61 3.74
N ARG A 122 7.28 -1.64 2.41
CA ARG A 122 7.38 -2.88 1.63
C ARG A 122 8.74 -3.55 1.74
N LEU A 123 9.82 -2.76 1.76
CA LEU A 123 11.17 -3.29 1.97
C LEU A 123 11.32 -3.92 3.36
N CYS A 124 10.78 -3.29 4.40
CA CYS A 124 10.76 -3.85 5.76
C CYS A 124 9.98 -5.17 5.84
N GLN A 125 8.80 -5.25 5.19
CA GLN A 125 8.04 -6.49 5.11
C GLN A 125 8.84 -7.60 4.40
N THR A 126 9.50 -7.27 3.29
CA THR A 126 10.37 -8.20 2.57
C THR A 126 11.55 -8.67 3.42
N ALA A 127 12.17 -7.75 4.16
CA ALA A 127 13.30 -8.06 5.03
C ALA A 127 12.94 -8.95 6.23
N VAL A 128 11.70 -8.92 6.69
CA VAL A 128 11.18 -9.80 7.74
C VAL A 128 10.77 -11.16 7.18
N SER A 129 10.15 -11.19 6.00
CA SER A 129 9.55 -12.40 5.43
C SER A 129 10.59 -13.49 5.15
N GLY A 130 10.41 -14.65 5.77
CA GLY A 130 11.30 -15.81 5.60
C GLY A 130 12.65 -15.70 6.31
N ASN A 131 12.94 -14.61 7.00
CA ASN A 131 14.22 -14.38 7.66
C ASN A 131 14.18 -14.62 9.17
N GLU A 132 15.34 -14.86 9.73
CA GLU A 132 15.54 -14.99 11.17
C GLU A 132 15.82 -13.62 11.79
N LEU A 133 14.95 -13.17 12.69
CA LEU A 133 15.09 -11.95 13.48
C LEU A 133 14.59 -12.20 14.90
N PHE A 134 15.30 -11.67 15.90
CA PHE A 134 14.94 -11.79 17.31
C PHE A 134 14.78 -13.23 17.80
N GLY A 135 15.55 -14.18 17.24
CA GLY A 135 15.54 -15.60 17.63
C GLY A 135 14.37 -16.42 17.07
N HIS A 136 13.61 -15.87 16.11
CA HIS A 136 12.54 -16.57 15.41
C HIS A 136 12.68 -16.42 13.90
N THR A 137 12.28 -17.46 13.15
CA THR A 137 12.07 -17.36 11.70
C THR A 137 10.65 -16.92 11.46
N TRP A 138 10.46 -15.87 10.66
CA TRP A 138 9.16 -15.24 10.43
C TRP A 138 8.51 -15.72 9.12
N GLY A 139 7.22 -15.93 9.16
CA GLY A 139 6.41 -16.16 7.96
C GLY A 139 6.31 -14.90 7.10
N MET A 140 5.41 -14.91 6.11
CA MET A 140 5.20 -13.76 5.24
C MET A 140 4.68 -12.57 6.05
N ALA A 141 5.47 -11.50 6.08
CA ALA A 141 5.07 -10.25 6.72
C ALA A 141 4.12 -9.45 5.82
N ARG A 142 3.10 -8.85 6.42
CA ARG A 142 2.11 -8.01 5.77
C ARG A 142 1.73 -6.84 6.67
N ARG A 143 1.11 -5.82 6.12
CA ARG A 143 0.40 -4.80 6.89
C ARG A 143 -0.84 -5.41 7.56
N TRP A 144 -1.22 -4.82 8.67
CA TRP A 144 -2.54 -5.06 9.26
C TRP A 144 -3.25 -3.72 9.45
N TRP A 145 -4.52 -3.66 9.09
CA TRP A 145 -5.39 -2.52 9.34
C TRP A 145 -6.80 -2.97 9.66
N GLY A 146 -7.43 -2.27 10.56
CA GLY A 146 -8.78 -2.61 10.99
C GLY A 146 -9.26 -1.70 12.10
N LYS A 147 -10.39 -2.08 12.68
CA LYS A 147 -10.93 -1.41 13.86
C LYS A 147 -10.56 -2.20 15.10
N ALA A 148 -9.91 -1.52 16.04
CA ALA A 148 -9.67 -2.04 17.38
C ALA A 148 -10.78 -1.59 18.31
N SER A 149 -11.17 -2.47 19.24
CA SER A 149 -12.14 -2.15 20.28
C SER A 149 -11.47 -1.32 21.37
N VAL A 150 -12.06 -0.21 21.74
CA VAL A 150 -11.63 0.64 22.86
C VAL A 150 -12.38 0.25 24.10
N TYR A 151 -11.67 -0.05 25.18
CA TYR A 151 -12.23 -0.41 26.48
C TYR A 151 -11.90 0.68 27.51
N GLU A 152 -12.84 1.00 28.38
CA GLU A 152 -12.59 1.76 29.62
C GLU A 152 -12.27 0.81 30.76
N ASP A 153 -11.46 1.27 31.71
CA ASP A 153 -11.09 0.49 32.89
C ASP A 153 -12.33 -0.07 33.61
N GLY A 154 -12.31 -1.39 33.85
CA GLY A 154 -13.39 -2.11 34.52
C GLY A 154 -14.58 -2.51 33.63
N ARG A 155 -14.59 -2.11 32.34
CA ARG A 155 -15.66 -2.54 31.41
C ARG A 155 -15.26 -3.73 30.55
N LYS A 156 -16.15 -4.73 30.47
CA LYS A 156 -15.95 -5.90 29.59
C LYS A 156 -16.50 -5.68 28.17
N THR A 157 -17.28 -4.64 27.94
CA THR A 157 -17.83 -4.28 26.64
C THR A 157 -17.08 -3.05 26.09
N PRO A 158 -16.74 -3.04 24.79
CA PRO A 158 -16.07 -1.89 24.21
C PRO A 158 -16.98 -0.65 24.26
N VAL A 159 -16.38 0.50 24.54
CA VAL A 159 -17.05 1.81 24.55
C VAL A 159 -16.97 2.49 23.18
N GLY A 160 -16.15 1.99 22.27
CA GLY A 160 -15.98 2.52 20.93
C GLY A 160 -15.04 1.67 20.09
N TYR A 161 -14.72 2.18 18.91
CA TYR A 161 -13.75 1.59 17.98
C TYR A 161 -12.84 2.69 17.46
N GLU A 162 -11.56 2.38 17.34
CA GLU A 162 -10.57 3.22 16.66
C GLU A 162 -9.97 2.52 15.45
N ASP A 163 -9.58 3.28 14.44
CA ASP A 163 -8.83 2.74 13.32
C ASP A 163 -7.38 2.52 13.76
N LEU A 164 -6.91 1.29 13.59
CA LEU A 164 -5.58 0.85 13.97
C LEU A 164 -4.88 0.25 12.76
N GLU A 165 -3.58 0.52 12.67
CA GLU A 165 -2.73 0.04 11.59
C GLU A 165 -1.35 -0.32 12.14
N PHE A 166 -0.78 -1.42 11.58
CA PHE A 166 0.60 -1.84 11.76
C PHE A 166 1.26 -2.04 10.40
N ASP A 167 2.45 -1.50 10.22
CA ASP A 167 3.15 -1.54 8.93
C ASP A 167 3.73 -2.94 8.63
N VAL A 168 4.12 -3.68 9.66
CA VAL A 168 4.69 -5.03 9.56
C VAL A 168 4.05 -5.92 10.61
N VAL A 169 3.43 -7.02 10.19
CA VAL A 169 2.96 -8.10 11.09
C VAL A 169 3.35 -9.43 10.48
N ALA A 170 3.98 -10.30 11.26
CA ALA A 170 4.36 -11.64 10.86
C ALA A 170 4.18 -12.65 12.00
N GLU A 171 3.81 -13.88 11.67
CA GLU A 171 3.72 -15.01 12.61
C GLU A 171 5.05 -15.79 12.61
N ALA A 172 5.52 -16.22 13.79
CA ALA A 172 6.72 -17.06 13.86
C ALA A 172 6.43 -18.45 13.27
N ILE A 173 7.35 -18.94 12.41
CA ILE A 173 7.23 -20.29 11.85
C ILE A 173 7.40 -21.31 12.96
N GLY A 174 6.39 -22.15 13.14
CA GLY A 174 6.37 -23.18 14.18
C GLY A 174 5.79 -22.74 15.53
N ASP A 175 5.50 -21.46 15.73
CA ASP A 175 4.84 -20.95 16.93
C ASP A 175 3.79 -19.88 16.60
N LYS A 176 2.53 -20.31 16.47
CA LYS A 176 1.40 -19.44 16.15
C LYS A 176 1.01 -18.42 17.24
N ASN A 177 1.56 -18.58 18.44
CA ASN A 177 1.29 -17.66 19.54
C ASN A 177 2.29 -16.50 19.59
N THR A 178 3.32 -16.55 18.73
CA THR A 178 4.34 -15.48 18.66
C THR A 178 4.17 -14.71 17.35
N ILE A 179 3.89 -13.42 17.48
CA ILE A 179 3.79 -12.48 16.36
C ILE A 179 4.80 -11.35 16.50
N LEU A 180 5.37 -10.94 15.39
CA LEU A 180 6.15 -9.72 15.25
C LEU A 180 5.21 -8.60 14.80
N VAL A 181 5.31 -7.46 15.48
CA VAL A 181 4.59 -6.24 15.09
C VAL A 181 5.61 -5.12 14.93
N GLY A 182 5.52 -4.38 13.84
CA GLY A 182 6.46 -3.30 13.51
C GLY A 182 5.78 -2.07 12.95
N GLU A 183 6.40 -0.92 13.22
CA GLU A 183 6.07 0.38 12.66
C GLU A 183 7.26 0.88 11.84
N CYS A 184 7.04 1.31 10.61
CA CYS A 184 8.09 1.78 9.70
C CYS A 184 8.02 3.30 9.57
N LYS A 185 9.16 3.97 9.69
CA LYS A 185 9.22 5.42 9.46
C LYS A 185 10.45 5.78 8.64
N TRP A 186 10.23 6.50 7.57
CA TRP A 186 11.28 7.12 6.77
C TRP A 186 11.57 8.52 7.32
N LYS A 187 12.34 8.57 8.41
CA LYS A 187 12.75 9.81 9.10
C LYS A 187 14.12 9.65 9.74
N SER A 188 14.77 10.76 10.11
CA SER A 188 16.01 10.74 10.90
C SER A 188 15.81 10.18 12.30
N ALA A 189 16.86 9.64 12.90
CA ALA A 189 16.91 8.71 14.02
C ALA A 189 16.30 9.13 15.38
N ASP A 190 15.92 10.39 15.60
CA ASP A 190 15.49 10.89 16.93
C ASP A 190 14.10 10.46 17.40
N PHE A 191 13.48 9.47 16.75
CA PHE A 191 12.10 9.08 17.03
C PHE A 191 11.89 7.67 17.60
N ALA A 192 12.93 6.85 17.69
CA ALA A 192 12.82 5.42 18.00
C ALA A 192 12.07 5.16 19.32
N ASP A 193 12.41 5.84 20.39
CA ASP A 193 11.80 5.61 21.72
C ASP A 193 10.32 6.01 21.76
N ARG A 194 9.95 7.12 21.12
CA ARG A 194 8.53 7.55 21.03
C ARG A 194 7.71 6.60 20.18
N LEU A 195 8.29 6.08 19.08
CA LEU A 195 7.61 5.12 18.21
C LEU A 195 7.42 3.79 18.93
N LEU A 196 8.44 3.31 19.64
CA LEU A 196 8.35 2.10 20.43
C LEU A 196 7.30 2.20 21.55
N ALA A 197 7.22 3.34 22.23
CA ALA A 197 6.18 3.58 23.22
C ALA A 197 4.77 3.57 22.61
N LYS A 198 4.60 4.20 21.44
CA LYS A 198 3.32 4.16 20.71
C LYS A 198 2.96 2.77 20.24
N LEU A 199 3.92 2.01 19.73
CA LEU A 199 3.70 0.64 19.28
C LEU A 199 3.26 -0.25 20.46
N LYS A 200 3.95 -0.17 21.59
CA LYS A 200 3.59 -0.89 22.82
C LYS A 200 2.20 -0.51 23.37
N ALA A 201 1.74 0.71 23.14
CA ALA A 201 0.41 1.13 23.55
C ALA A 201 -0.70 0.64 22.59
N LYS A 202 -0.34 0.23 21.38
CA LYS A 202 -1.27 -0.31 20.38
C LYS A 202 -1.41 -1.84 20.47
N THR A 203 -0.45 -2.53 21.05
CA THR A 203 -0.41 -4.00 21.22
C THR A 203 -0.95 -4.42 22.57
#